data_a5014eb44a43c6498581d4913c945e5b
#
_entry.id   a5014eb44a43c6498581d4913c945e5b
#
_cell.length_a   1.000
_cell.length_b   1.000
_cell.length_c   1.000
_cell.angle_alpha   90.00
_cell.angle_beta   90.00
_cell.angle_gamma   90.00
#
_symmetry.space_group_name_H-M   'P 1'
#
loop_
_entity.id
_entity.type
_entity.pdbx_description
1 polymer ?
#
loop_
_entity_poly.entity_id
_entity_poly.type
_entity_poly.pdbx_seq_one_letter_code
_entity_poly.pdbx_strand_id
1 'polypeptide(L)'
;HNRCRRQRQMCIRDSSKSLRPMPDKWHGVVDPQIKYRQRYLDLIANKQSREVFKKRCAMVAEIRRYLGDKGFLEVETPMLQDVPGGAAAQPFETRHNALSMDMYLRIAPELYLKRLLVGGFDKVFELNRSFRNEGISRRHNPEFTMLEAYWAYADFEQMADMVEDLICTLAEKYCGGLQIEHKDAE
;
A
#
# COMPACT_ATOMS: atom_id res chain seq x y z
N HIS A 1 32.28 -12.81 16.43
CA HIS A 1 32.44 -11.76 17.47
C HIS A 1 32.32 -10.33 16.91
N ASN A 2 32.83 -10.03 15.71
CA ASN A 2 32.82 -8.66 15.17
C ASN A 2 31.42 -8.17 14.68
N ARG A 3 30.55 -9.06 14.21
CA ARG A 3 29.17 -8.69 13.80
C ARG A 3 28.32 -8.25 14.98
N CYS A 4 28.47 -8.91 16.11
CA CYS A 4 27.71 -8.60 17.32
C CYS A 4 28.14 -7.26 17.93
N ARG A 5 29.43 -6.91 17.86
CA ARG A 5 29.97 -5.61 18.31
C ARG A 5 29.52 -4.44 17.43
N ARG A 6 29.49 -4.61 16.10
CA ARG A 6 28.99 -3.56 15.17
C ARG A 6 27.49 -3.29 15.36
N GLN A 7 26.70 -4.33 15.56
CA GLN A 7 25.26 -4.17 15.80
C GLN A 7 24.97 -3.48 17.13
N ARG A 8 25.73 -3.77 18.18
CA ARG A 8 25.64 -3.05 19.48
C ARG A 8 26.09 -1.60 19.34
N GLN A 9 27.11 -1.32 18.58
CA GLN A 9 27.62 0.04 18.37
C GLN A 9 26.64 0.92 17.59
N MET A 10 25.93 0.39 16.61
CA MET A 10 24.85 1.10 15.90
C MET A 10 23.67 1.39 16.82
N CYS A 11 23.24 0.42 17.63
CA CYS A 11 22.18 0.62 18.61
C CYS A 11 22.52 1.63 19.72
N ILE A 12 23.79 1.78 20.06
CA ILE A 12 24.26 2.72 21.09
C ILE A 12 24.42 4.14 20.52
N ARG A 13 24.72 4.30 19.23
CA ARG A 13 24.94 5.62 18.61
C ARG A 13 23.69 6.47 18.53
N ASP A 14 22.52 5.85 18.39
CA ASP A 14 21.24 6.54 18.15
C ASP A 14 20.34 6.57 19.40
N SER A 15 20.81 6.06 20.54
CA SER A 15 19.98 5.93 21.71
C SER A 15 20.25 7.01 22.74
N SER A 16 19.32 7.94 22.86
CA SER A 16 19.05 8.57 24.14
C SER A 16 18.52 7.50 25.11
N LYS A 17 18.79 7.66 26.41
CA LYS A 17 18.31 6.74 27.45
C LYS A 17 16.78 6.61 27.35
N SER A 18 16.27 5.42 27.08
CA SER A 18 14.84 5.16 27.07
C SER A 18 14.28 5.31 28.49
N LEU A 19 13.29 6.18 28.64
CA LEU A 19 12.59 6.39 29.93
C LEU A 19 11.45 5.39 30.12
N ARG A 20 11.05 4.67 29.07
CA ARG A 20 10.00 3.65 29.15
C ARG A 20 10.63 2.27 28.99
N PRO A 21 10.14 1.25 29.72
CA PRO A 21 10.61 -0.11 29.55
C PRO A 21 10.32 -0.60 28.12
N MET A 22 11.26 -1.36 27.57
CA MET A 22 11.04 -2.05 26.30
C MET A 22 10.04 -3.19 26.49
N PRO A 23 9.31 -3.59 25.43
CA PRO A 23 8.47 -4.77 25.46
C PRO A 23 9.26 -6.02 25.88
N ASP A 24 8.55 -7.01 26.41
CA ASP A 24 9.14 -8.29 26.81
C ASP A 24 10.00 -8.87 25.68
N LYS A 25 11.20 -9.25 26.03
CA LYS A 25 12.19 -9.77 25.10
C LYS A 25 11.80 -11.14 24.53
N TRP A 26 11.05 -11.92 25.28
CA TRP A 26 10.71 -13.31 24.95
C TRP A 26 9.34 -13.43 24.28
N HIS A 27 8.35 -12.67 24.72
CA HIS A 27 6.97 -12.74 24.24
C HIS A 27 6.63 -11.61 23.25
N GLY A 28 7.49 -10.60 23.14
CA GLY A 28 7.26 -9.44 22.29
C GLY A 28 6.07 -8.60 22.74
N VAL A 29 5.41 -7.96 21.79
CA VAL A 29 4.13 -7.27 21.99
C VAL A 29 3.01 -8.21 21.60
N VAL A 30 2.20 -8.62 22.58
CA VAL A 30 1.06 -9.53 22.36
C VAL A 30 -0.25 -8.77 22.20
N ASP A 31 -0.42 -7.67 22.96
CA ASP A 31 -1.63 -6.85 22.94
C ASP A 31 -1.89 -6.25 21.55
N PRO A 32 -3.04 -6.57 20.90
CA PRO A 32 -3.40 -6.03 19.58
C PRO A 32 -3.45 -4.50 19.55
N GLN A 33 -3.94 -3.86 20.61
CA GLN A 33 -4.02 -2.40 20.68
C GLN A 33 -2.64 -1.75 20.63
N ILE A 34 -1.69 -2.32 21.36
CA ILE A 34 -0.30 -1.85 21.32
C ILE A 34 0.32 -2.11 19.95
N LYS A 35 0.10 -3.30 19.35
CA LYS A 35 0.59 -3.64 18.00
C LYS A 35 0.15 -2.64 16.94
N TYR A 36 -1.10 -2.22 16.99
CA TYR A 36 -1.64 -1.32 15.97
C TYR A 36 -1.36 0.16 16.26
N ARG A 37 -1.46 0.59 17.52
CA ARG A 37 -1.28 2.00 17.91
C ARG A 37 0.18 2.39 18.07
N GLN A 38 1.04 1.46 18.46
CA GLN A 38 2.47 1.67 18.67
C GLN A 38 3.26 0.70 17.79
N ARG A 39 3.04 0.79 16.48
CA ARG A 39 3.64 -0.09 15.48
C ARG A 39 5.17 -0.21 15.61
N TYR A 40 5.85 0.85 16.01
CA TYR A 40 7.28 0.84 16.23
C TYR A 40 7.71 -0.16 17.32
N LEU A 41 6.94 -0.33 18.39
CA LEU A 41 7.21 -1.34 19.42
C LEU A 41 7.02 -2.76 18.88
N ASP A 42 5.96 -2.99 18.12
CA ASP A 42 5.73 -4.25 17.42
C ASP A 42 6.89 -4.59 16.48
N LEU A 43 7.37 -3.64 15.69
CA LEU A 43 8.49 -3.84 14.79
C LEU A 43 9.82 -4.08 15.51
N ILE A 44 10.03 -3.52 16.69
CA ILE A 44 11.21 -3.79 17.51
C ILE A 44 11.15 -5.21 18.10
N ALA A 45 10.01 -5.58 18.65
CA ALA A 45 9.85 -6.80 19.41
C ALA A 45 9.56 -8.04 18.54
N ASN A 46 8.79 -7.88 17.45
CA ASN A 46 8.28 -8.98 16.63
C ASN A 46 8.98 -9.06 15.28
N LYS A 47 9.87 -10.03 15.12
CA LYS A 47 10.57 -10.27 13.84
C LYS A 47 9.59 -10.58 12.70
N GLN A 48 8.55 -11.36 12.98
CA GLN A 48 7.55 -11.73 11.98
C GLN A 48 6.82 -10.51 11.41
N SER A 49 6.44 -9.55 12.24
CA SER A 49 5.84 -8.29 11.77
C SER A 49 6.75 -7.55 10.80
N ARG A 50 8.05 -7.46 11.11
CA ARG A 50 9.04 -6.84 10.19
C ARG A 50 9.13 -7.53 8.85
N GLU A 51 9.13 -8.86 8.84
CA GLU A 51 9.22 -9.63 7.58
C GLU A 51 7.96 -9.45 6.73
N VAL A 52 6.77 -9.33 7.32
CA VAL A 52 5.53 -9.02 6.60
C VAL A 52 5.64 -7.67 5.89
N PHE A 53 6.11 -6.62 6.59
CA PHE A 53 6.26 -5.29 5.98
C PHE A 53 7.34 -5.26 4.89
N LYS A 54 8.46 -5.96 5.09
CA LYS A 54 9.49 -6.09 4.04
C LYS A 54 8.95 -6.80 2.81
N LYS A 55 8.22 -7.91 3.01
CA LYS A 55 7.57 -8.65 1.92
C LYS A 55 6.59 -7.75 1.17
N ARG A 56 5.74 -7.00 1.88
CA ARG A 56 4.83 -6.04 1.25
C ARG A 56 5.57 -5.00 0.40
N CYS A 57 6.65 -4.42 0.93
CA CYS A 57 7.45 -3.45 0.16
C CYS A 57 8.06 -4.08 -1.10
N ALA A 58 8.57 -5.30 -1.00
CA ALA A 58 9.13 -6.02 -2.14
C ALA A 58 8.06 -6.36 -3.19
N MET A 59 6.86 -6.80 -2.76
CA MET A 59 5.74 -7.05 -3.68
C MET A 59 5.29 -5.78 -4.40
N VAL A 60 5.19 -4.65 -3.70
CA VAL A 60 4.83 -3.35 -4.31
C VAL A 60 5.88 -2.92 -5.36
N ALA A 61 7.17 -3.09 -5.05
CA ALA A 61 8.25 -2.81 -6.01
C ALA A 61 8.17 -3.72 -7.24
N GLU A 62 7.84 -4.99 -7.05
CA GLU A 62 7.65 -5.95 -8.14
C GLU A 62 6.46 -5.61 -9.03
N ILE A 63 5.33 -5.17 -8.46
CA ILE A 63 4.17 -4.71 -9.22
C ILE A 63 4.57 -3.55 -10.16
N ARG A 64 5.32 -2.58 -9.65
CA ARG A 64 5.80 -1.46 -10.46
C ARG A 64 6.71 -1.91 -11.58
N ARG A 65 7.66 -2.80 -11.26
CA ARG A 65 8.58 -3.37 -12.24
C ARG A 65 7.81 -4.13 -13.33
N TYR A 66 6.89 -5.02 -12.92
CA TYR A 66 6.09 -5.82 -13.85
C TYR A 66 5.29 -4.96 -14.82
N LEU A 67 4.58 -3.97 -14.31
CA LEU A 67 3.79 -3.07 -15.16
C LEU A 67 4.68 -2.21 -16.07
N GLY A 68 5.81 -1.73 -15.56
CA GLY A 68 6.80 -1.02 -16.36
C GLY A 68 7.37 -1.87 -17.50
N ASP A 69 7.70 -3.14 -17.22
CA ASP A 69 8.19 -4.10 -18.22
C ASP A 69 7.13 -4.42 -19.30
N LYS A 70 5.84 -4.32 -18.97
CA LYS A 70 4.70 -4.43 -19.90
C LYS A 70 4.41 -3.12 -20.66
N GLY A 71 5.20 -2.08 -20.42
CA GLY A 71 5.11 -0.78 -21.09
C GLY A 71 4.08 0.19 -20.49
N PHE A 72 3.61 -0.06 -19.28
CA PHE A 72 2.77 0.89 -18.57
C PHE A 72 3.61 2.01 -17.97
N LEU A 73 3.13 3.25 -18.11
CA LEU A 73 3.70 4.42 -17.46
C LEU A 73 3.07 4.62 -16.07
N GLU A 74 3.89 4.69 -15.02
CA GLU A 74 3.40 5.07 -13.69
C GLU A 74 3.14 6.58 -13.67
N VAL A 75 1.95 6.96 -13.23
CA VAL A 75 1.52 8.36 -13.14
C VAL A 75 1.00 8.67 -11.76
N GLU A 76 0.99 9.96 -11.41
CA GLU A 76 0.35 10.47 -10.20
C GLU A 76 -0.73 11.47 -10.60
N THR A 77 -1.96 11.21 -10.18
CA THR A 77 -3.11 12.08 -10.42
C THR A 77 -3.55 12.78 -9.13
N PRO A 78 -4.32 13.88 -9.20
CA PRO A 78 -4.69 14.64 -8.02
C PRO A 78 -5.42 13.81 -6.96
N MET A 79 -4.96 13.93 -5.71
CA MET A 79 -5.65 13.37 -4.54
C MET A 79 -6.76 14.30 -4.03
N LEU A 80 -6.58 15.61 -4.18
CA LEU A 80 -7.62 16.60 -3.93
C LEU A 80 -8.36 16.86 -5.23
N GLN A 81 -9.67 16.66 -5.22
CA GLN A 81 -10.55 16.79 -6.38
C GLN A 81 -11.68 17.75 -6.09
N ASP A 82 -12.12 18.49 -7.09
CA ASP A 82 -13.28 19.38 -7.06
C ASP A 82 -14.59 18.60 -7.12
N VAL A 83 -14.60 17.46 -7.83
CA VAL A 83 -15.74 16.55 -7.94
C VAL A 83 -15.29 15.13 -7.64
N PRO A 84 -15.85 14.47 -6.62
CA PRO A 84 -15.52 13.07 -6.36
C PRO A 84 -16.16 12.18 -7.43
N GLY A 85 -15.44 11.16 -7.89
CA GLY A 85 -15.94 10.24 -8.91
C GLY A 85 -15.07 9.01 -9.10
N GLY A 86 -15.51 8.09 -9.97
CA GLY A 86 -14.81 6.86 -10.29
C GLY A 86 -15.13 5.68 -9.39
N ALA A 87 -15.98 5.86 -8.37
CA ALA A 87 -16.46 4.78 -7.51
C ALA A 87 -17.78 5.17 -6.83
N ALA A 88 -18.53 4.17 -6.35
CA ALA A 88 -19.70 4.39 -5.50
C ALA A 88 -19.24 4.36 -4.02
N ALA A 89 -18.71 5.47 -3.53
CA ALA A 89 -18.21 5.60 -2.17
C ALA A 89 -18.43 7.02 -1.62
N GLN A 90 -18.48 7.14 -0.29
CA GLN A 90 -18.60 8.42 0.39
C GLN A 90 -17.23 9.10 0.48
N PRO A 91 -17.04 10.32 -0.05
CA PRO A 91 -15.76 11.04 0.03
C PRO A 91 -15.53 11.67 1.41
N PHE A 92 -14.27 11.97 1.74
CA PHE A 92 -13.94 12.95 2.76
C PHE A 92 -13.98 14.35 2.16
N GLU A 93 -14.61 15.28 2.84
CA GLU A 93 -14.75 16.66 2.43
C GLU A 93 -13.71 17.55 3.12
N THR A 94 -13.21 18.54 2.40
CA THR A 94 -12.30 19.56 2.92
C THR A 94 -12.55 20.89 2.20
N ARG A 95 -11.87 21.97 2.61
CA ARG A 95 -12.03 23.28 2.00
C ARG A 95 -10.68 23.84 1.54
N HIS A 96 -10.65 24.34 0.31
CA HIS A 96 -9.53 25.11 -0.21
C HIS A 96 -9.67 26.58 0.20
N ASN A 97 -8.89 27.01 1.21
CA ASN A 97 -9.06 28.34 1.81
C ASN A 97 -8.84 29.49 0.81
N ALA A 98 -7.79 29.40 -0.01
CA ALA A 98 -7.44 30.47 -0.96
C ALA A 98 -8.50 30.65 -2.07
N LEU A 99 -9.14 29.56 -2.50
CA LEU A 99 -10.18 29.58 -3.53
C LEU A 99 -11.60 29.62 -2.95
N SER A 100 -11.73 29.51 -1.63
CA SER A 100 -13.02 29.45 -0.91
C SER A 100 -13.99 28.40 -1.49
N MET A 101 -13.45 27.26 -1.96
CA MET A 101 -14.22 26.19 -2.57
C MET A 101 -14.10 24.88 -1.77
N ASP A 102 -15.14 24.06 -1.83
CA ASP A 102 -15.12 22.74 -1.24
C ASP A 102 -14.34 21.78 -2.15
N MET A 103 -13.55 20.91 -1.53
CA MET A 103 -12.72 19.91 -2.17
C MET A 103 -12.94 18.56 -1.52
N TYR A 104 -12.60 17.51 -2.23
CA TYR A 104 -12.78 16.14 -1.78
C TYR A 104 -11.49 15.35 -1.88
N LEU A 105 -11.21 14.50 -0.89
CA LEU A 105 -10.19 13.48 -1.04
C LEU A 105 -10.70 12.42 -2.02
N ARG A 106 -9.90 12.04 -3.00
CA ARG A 106 -10.30 11.12 -4.06
C ARG A 106 -10.76 9.77 -3.51
N ILE A 107 -11.86 9.27 -4.05
CA ILE A 107 -12.36 7.91 -3.79
C ILE A 107 -11.77 6.88 -4.78
N ALA A 108 -11.33 7.34 -5.96
CA ALA A 108 -10.65 6.58 -6.99
C ALA A 108 -9.91 7.51 -7.96
N PRO A 109 -8.83 7.08 -8.63
CA PRO A 109 -8.13 7.85 -9.66
C PRO A 109 -8.74 7.70 -11.06
N GLU A 110 -9.76 6.88 -11.26
CA GLU A 110 -10.33 6.42 -12.53
C GLU A 110 -10.50 7.53 -13.57
N LEU A 111 -11.21 8.60 -13.22
CA LEU A 111 -11.56 9.65 -14.19
C LEU A 111 -10.32 10.38 -14.73
N TYR A 112 -9.31 10.58 -13.90
CA TYR A 112 -8.06 11.21 -14.32
C TYR A 112 -7.22 10.27 -15.18
N LEU A 113 -7.16 8.97 -14.84
CA LEU A 113 -6.44 7.98 -15.66
C LEU A 113 -7.10 7.84 -17.05
N LYS A 114 -8.43 7.84 -17.13
CA LYS A 114 -9.14 7.86 -18.43
C LYS A 114 -8.85 9.14 -19.23
N ARG A 115 -8.73 10.30 -18.60
CA ARG A 115 -8.33 11.54 -19.28
C ARG A 115 -6.92 11.45 -19.86
N LEU A 116 -6.00 10.73 -19.23
CA LEU A 116 -4.66 10.49 -19.76
C LEU A 116 -4.68 9.63 -21.02
N LEU A 117 -5.55 8.61 -21.08
CA LEU A 117 -5.77 7.85 -22.32
C LEU A 117 -6.33 8.73 -23.43
N VAL A 118 -7.30 9.59 -23.14
CA VAL A 118 -7.82 10.59 -24.10
C VAL A 118 -6.71 11.55 -24.56
N GLY A 119 -5.77 11.86 -23.66
CA GLY A 119 -4.60 12.68 -23.93
C GLY A 119 -3.52 12.00 -24.78
N GLY A 120 -3.70 10.71 -25.14
CA GLY A 120 -2.82 9.98 -26.06
C GLY A 120 -1.83 9.03 -25.37
N PHE A 121 -1.97 8.73 -24.08
CA PHE A 121 -1.20 7.64 -23.48
C PHE A 121 -1.88 6.30 -23.74
N ASP A 122 -1.12 5.31 -24.18
CA ASP A 122 -1.67 3.98 -24.47
C ASP A 122 -1.82 3.12 -23.22
N LYS A 123 -0.90 3.22 -22.28
CA LYS A 123 -0.86 2.41 -21.05
C LYS A 123 -0.44 3.24 -19.87
N VAL A 124 -1.30 3.34 -18.89
CA VAL A 124 -0.99 4.07 -17.62
C VAL A 124 -1.42 3.25 -16.42
N PHE A 125 -0.72 3.42 -15.33
CA PHE A 125 -1.16 2.92 -14.03
C PHE A 125 -0.82 3.91 -12.92
N GLU A 126 -1.57 3.83 -11.85
CA GLU A 126 -1.28 4.54 -10.61
C GLU A 126 -1.40 3.56 -9.44
N LEU A 127 -0.37 3.53 -8.59
CA LEU A 127 -0.35 2.77 -7.35
C LEU A 127 -0.19 3.75 -6.19
N ASN A 128 -1.31 4.21 -5.64
CA ASN A 128 -1.34 5.29 -4.68
C ASN A 128 -2.52 5.19 -3.70
N ARG A 129 -2.73 6.21 -2.88
CA ARG A 129 -3.79 6.25 -1.87
C ARG A 129 -5.13 6.67 -2.44
N SER A 130 -6.18 6.01 -1.96
CA SER A 130 -7.57 6.44 -2.11
C SER A 130 -8.24 6.47 -0.74
N PHE A 131 -9.31 7.24 -0.63
CA PHE A 131 -9.97 7.58 0.64
C PHE A 131 -11.47 7.33 0.52
N ARG A 132 -12.05 6.60 1.48
CA ARG A 132 -13.49 6.36 1.55
C ARG A 132 -13.98 6.55 2.97
N ASN A 133 -14.91 7.48 3.17
CA ASN A 133 -15.49 7.82 4.46
C ASN A 133 -16.67 6.92 4.79
N GLU A 134 -16.40 5.65 4.99
CA GLU A 134 -17.39 4.60 5.22
C GLU A 134 -17.08 3.83 6.51
N GLY A 135 -17.87 2.80 6.80
CA GLY A 135 -17.68 1.97 7.99
C GLY A 135 -16.35 1.25 8.02
N ILE A 136 -15.74 1.18 9.21
CA ILE A 136 -14.46 0.53 9.45
C ILE A 136 -14.67 -0.96 9.73
N SER A 137 -13.85 -1.81 9.12
CA SER A 137 -13.80 -3.25 9.40
C SER A 137 -12.36 -3.76 9.34
N ARG A 138 -12.16 -5.04 9.62
CA ARG A 138 -10.83 -5.68 9.45
C ARG A 138 -10.28 -5.56 8.03
N ARG A 139 -11.14 -5.44 7.02
CA ARG A 139 -10.79 -5.36 5.59
C ARG A 139 -10.96 -3.97 4.99
N HIS A 140 -11.56 -3.03 5.71
CA HIS A 140 -11.89 -1.69 5.21
C HIS A 140 -11.28 -0.63 6.11
N ASN A 141 -10.30 0.07 5.58
CA ASN A 141 -9.72 1.28 6.18
C ASN A 141 -10.17 2.51 5.39
N PRO A 142 -10.34 3.66 6.05
CA PRO A 142 -10.73 4.89 5.35
C PRO A 142 -9.66 5.40 4.38
N GLU A 143 -8.42 5.03 4.58
CA GLU A 143 -7.27 5.31 3.69
C GLU A 143 -6.60 3.99 3.32
N PHE A 144 -6.47 3.71 2.03
CA PHE A 144 -5.89 2.46 1.55
C PHE A 144 -5.11 2.66 0.25
N THR A 145 -4.20 1.73 -0.03
CA THR A 145 -3.46 1.70 -1.30
C THR A 145 -4.28 0.98 -2.34
N MET A 146 -4.43 1.60 -3.50
CA MET A 146 -5.10 1.06 -4.68
C MET A 146 -4.15 1.04 -5.86
N LEU A 147 -4.22 0.01 -6.66
CA LEU A 147 -3.63 -0.07 -8.00
C LEU A 147 -4.77 0.03 -9.01
N GLU A 148 -4.68 0.98 -9.92
CA GLU A 148 -5.50 1.02 -11.12
C GLU A 148 -4.60 1.09 -12.35
N ALA A 149 -4.93 0.31 -13.38
CA ALA A 149 -4.21 0.27 -14.64
C ALA A 149 -5.21 0.38 -15.81
N TYR A 150 -4.84 1.17 -16.80
CA TYR A 150 -5.66 1.42 -17.99
C TYR A 150 -4.83 1.20 -19.23
N TRP A 151 -5.40 0.46 -20.18
CA TRP A 151 -4.75 0.08 -21.41
C TRP A 151 -5.67 0.35 -22.60
N ALA A 152 -5.30 1.33 -23.43
CA ALA A 152 -6.01 1.64 -24.66
C ALA A 152 -5.90 0.48 -25.65
N TYR A 153 -6.99 0.23 -26.38
CA TYR A 153 -7.09 -0.82 -27.40
C TYR A 153 -6.97 -2.26 -26.89
N ALA A 154 -6.90 -2.48 -25.59
CA ALA A 154 -7.00 -3.81 -25.00
C ALA A 154 -8.45 -4.15 -24.67
N ASP A 155 -8.79 -5.41 -24.77
CA ASP A 155 -10.06 -5.94 -24.31
C ASP A 155 -9.98 -6.46 -22.86
N PHE A 156 -11.09 -6.97 -22.37
CA PHE A 156 -11.17 -7.48 -21.00
C PHE A 156 -10.40 -8.79 -20.81
N GLU A 157 -10.23 -9.62 -21.86
CA GLU A 157 -9.48 -10.87 -21.79
C GLU A 157 -7.98 -10.57 -21.61
N GLN A 158 -7.43 -9.64 -22.42
CA GLN A 158 -6.03 -9.19 -22.26
C GLN A 158 -5.74 -8.60 -20.89
N MET A 159 -6.69 -7.86 -20.31
CA MET A 159 -6.55 -7.34 -18.95
C MET A 159 -6.63 -8.46 -17.91
N ALA A 160 -7.50 -9.44 -18.07
CA ALA A 160 -7.62 -10.59 -17.19
C ALA A 160 -6.33 -11.41 -17.19
N ASP A 161 -5.80 -11.75 -18.37
CA ASP A 161 -4.54 -12.48 -18.54
C ASP A 161 -3.37 -11.75 -17.86
N MET A 162 -3.30 -10.43 -18.03
CA MET A 162 -2.26 -9.61 -17.40
C MET A 162 -2.36 -9.64 -15.86
N VAL A 163 -3.58 -9.55 -15.31
CA VAL A 163 -3.80 -9.58 -13.86
C VAL A 163 -3.47 -10.97 -13.30
N GLU A 164 -3.87 -12.04 -14.00
CA GLU A 164 -3.54 -13.41 -13.61
C GLU A 164 -2.03 -13.63 -13.60
N ASP A 165 -1.32 -13.25 -14.67
CA ASP A 165 0.14 -13.34 -14.78
C ASP A 165 0.85 -12.55 -13.66
N LEU A 166 0.37 -11.35 -13.34
CA LEU A 166 0.88 -10.56 -12.23
C LEU A 166 0.69 -11.28 -10.89
N ILE A 167 -0.50 -11.80 -10.61
CA ILE A 167 -0.79 -12.51 -9.35
C ILE A 167 0.07 -13.77 -9.24
N CYS A 168 0.18 -14.56 -10.31
CA CYS A 168 1.03 -15.76 -10.37
C CYS A 168 2.51 -15.40 -10.11
N THR A 169 3.01 -14.35 -10.77
CA THR A 169 4.38 -13.85 -10.57
C THR A 169 4.64 -13.48 -9.10
N LEU A 170 3.71 -12.78 -8.45
CA LEU A 170 3.83 -12.40 -7.03
C LEU A 170 3.75 -13.62 -6.12
N ALA A 171 2.86 -14.57 -6.39
CA ALA A 171 2.69 -15.78 -5.61
C ALA A 171 3.96 -16.66 -5.64
N GLU A 172 4.51 -16.90 -6.83
CA GLU A 172 5.73 -17.68 -6.98
C GLU A 172 6.93 -17.03 -6.27
N LYS A 173 7.13 -15.73 -6.45
CA LYS A 173 8.28 -15.01 -5.87
C LYS A 173 8.20 -14.82 -4.37
N TYR A 174 7.02 -14.59 -3.82
CA TYR A 174 6.86 -14.12 -2.44
C TYR A 174 6.04 -15.05 -1.53
N CYS A 175 5.28 -15.98 -2.09
CA CYS A 175 4.44 -16.89 -1.31
C CYS A 175 4.89 -18.37 -1.36
N GLY A 176 5.90 -18.67 -2.18
CA GLY A 176 6.46 -20.02 -2.28
C GLY A 176 5.76 -20.93 -3.30
N GLY A 177 4.88 -20.39 -4.13
CA GLY A 177 4.19 -21.09 -5.20
C GLY A 177 2.76 -20.60 -5.39
N LEU A 178 2.04 -21.22 -6.33
CA LEU A 178 0.67 -20.86 -6.66
C LEU A 178 -0.37 -21.40 -5.66
N GLN A 179 0.00 -22.40 -4.85
CA GLN A 179 -0.88 -22.90 -3.80
C GLN A 179 -0.62 -22.12 -2.50
N ILE A 180 -1.55 -21.26 -2.16
CA ILE A 180 -1.46 -20.41 -0.97
C ILE A 180 -2.54 -20.87 0.02
N GLU A 181 -2.12 -21.33 1.20
CA GLU A 181 -3.05 -21.60 2.30
C GLU A 181 -3.58 -20.27 2.85
N HIS A 182 -4.87 -20.04 2.64
CA HIS A 182 -5.57 -18.93 3.26
C HIS A 182 -6.19 -19.39 4.57
N LYS A 183 -5.60 -18.96 5.69
CA LYS A 183 -6.26 -19.14 7.00
C LYS A 183 -7.29 -18.03 7.11
N ASP A 184 -8.57 -18.43 7.06
CA ASP A 184 -9.64 -17.51 7.44
C ASP A 184 -9.35 -17.01 8.85
N ALA A 185 -9.17 -15.71 8.98
CA ALA A 185 -9.04 -15.10 10.30
C ALA A 185 -10.44 -15.14 10.94
N GLU A 186 -10.63 -16.07 11.89
CA GLU A 186 -11.75 -16.06 12.82
C GLU A 186 -11.86 -14.72 13.58
#